data_0b889188937118b45a0834a2e209d358
#
_entry.id   0b889188937118b45a0834a2e209d358
#
_cell.length_a   1.000
_cell.length_b   1.000
_cell.length_c   1.000
_cell.angle_alpha   90.00
_cell.angle_beta   90.00
_cell.angle_gamma   90.00
#
_symmetry.space_group_name_H-M   'P 1'
#
loop_
_entity.id
_entity.type
_entity.pdbx_description
1 polymer ?
#
loop_
_entity_poly.entity_id
_entity_poly.type
_entity_poly.pdbx_seq_one_letter_code
_entity_poly.pdbx_strand_id
1 'polypeptide(L)' 'EISIKESIKELSPREKKILALRFMQGKTQMEVASEIGISQAQVSRLEKGAIRKIKE' A
#
# COMPACT_ATOMS: atom_id res chain seq x y z
N GLU A 1 -7.56 -2.87 -22.52
CA GLU A 1 -6.96 -1.70 -21.89
C GLU A 1 -7.28 -1.69 -20.39
N ILE A 2 -6.24 -1.69 -19.59
CA ILE A 2 -6.39 -1.74 -18.12
C ILE A 2 -6.41 -0.33 -17.55
N SER A 3 -7.49 0.01 -16.89
CA SER A 3 -7.61 1.33 -16.27
C SER A 3 -6.96 1.31 -14.89
N ILE A 4 -6.57 2.49 -14.42
CA ILE A 4 -6.00 2.62 -13.08
C ILE A 4 -7.00 2.15 -12.01
N LYS A 5 -8.29 2.35 -12.24
CA LYS A 5 -9.32 1.90 -11.33
C LYS A 5 -9.32 0.39 -11.15
N GLU A 6 -9.12 -0.34 -12.23
CA GLU A 6 -9.08 -1.80 -12.17
C GLU A 6 -7.85 -2.29 -11.40
N SER A 7 -6.71 -1.64 -11.61
CA SER A 7 -5.51 -1.98 -10.88
C SER A 7 -5.70 -1.78 -9.37
N ILE A 8 -6.36 -0.69 -9.00
CA ILE A 8 -6.64 -0.41 -7.58
C ILE A 8 -7.57 -1.46 -6.99
N LYS A 9 -8.55 -1.93 -7.77
CA LYS A 9 -9.47 -2.96 -7.31
C LYS A 9 -8.77 -4.28 -7.00
N GLU A 10 -7.66 -4.54 -7.66
CA GLU A 10 -6.90 -5.77 -7.43
C GLU A 10 -6.08 -5.73 -6.15
N LEU A 11 -5.93 -4.56 -5.53
CA LEU A 11 -5.19 -4.43 -4.30
C LEU A 11 -5.98 -5.01 -3.12
N SER A 12 -5.27 -5.66 -2.22
CA SER A 12 -5.90 -6.14 -0.99
C SER A 12 -6.27 -4.93 -0.11
N PRO A 13 -7.24 -5.11 0.81
CA PRO A 13 -7.59 -4.01 1.73
C PRO A 13 -6.39 -3.48 2.50
N ARG A 14 -5.46 -4.36 2.87
CA ARG A 14 -4.25 -3.96 3.59
C ARG A 14 -3.35 -3.09 2.71
N GLU A 15 -3.18 -3.48 1.46
CA GLU A 15 -2.37 -2.70 0.53
C GLU A 15 -2.97 -1.31 0.31
N LYS A 16 -4.29 -1.25 0.15
CA LYS A 16 -4.96 0.04 -0.01
C LYS A 16 -4.75 0.93 1.20
N LYS A 17 -4.87 0.36 2.39
CA LYS A 17 -4.70 1.12 3.62
C LYS A 17 -3.26 1.63 3.75
N ILE A 18 -2.29 0.81 3.43
CA ILE A 18 -0.89 1.21 3.49
C ILE A 18 -0.63 2.37 2.54
N LEU A 19 -1.11 2.29 1.31
CA LEU A 19 -0.92 3.36 0.35
C LEU A 19 -1.58 4.66 0.81
N ALA A 20 -2.78 4.56 1.38
CA ALA A 20 -3.47 5.73 1.89
C ALA A 20 -2.70 6.38 3.02
N LEU A 21 -2.21 5.60 3.97
CA LEU A 21 -1.46 6.14 5.10
C LEU A 21 -0.13 6.74 4.66
N ARG A 22 0.54 6.11 3.69
CA ARG A 22 1.84 6.57 3.23
C ARG A 22 1.74 7.82 2.35
N PHE A 23 0.82 7.82 1.39
CA PHE A 23 0.79 8.86 0.37
C PHE A 23 -0.26 9.94 0.62
N MET A 24 -1.34 9.61 1.28
CA MET A 24 -2.37 10.61 1.57
C MET A 24 -2.14 11.29 2.92
N GLN A 25 -1.66 10.56 3.92
CA GLN A 25 -1.42 11.12 5.25
C GLN A 25 0.05 11.39 5.53
N GLY A 26 0.94 10.95 4.65
CA GLY A 26 2.37 11.23 4.79
C GLY A 26 3.06 10.50 5.93
N LYS A 27 2.52 9.37 6.37
CA LYS A 27 3.13 8.61 7.45
C LYS A 27 4.34 7.82 6.97
N THR A 28 5.30 7.60 7.88
CA THR A 28 6.46 6.76 7.56
C THR A 28 6.07 5.29 7.61
N GLN A 29 6.91 4.43 7.02
CA GLN A 29 6.65 2.99 7.05
C GLN A 29 6.58 2.48 8.49
N MET A 30 7.40 3.01 9.37
CA MET A 30 7.37 2.59 10.77
C MET A 30 6.07 2.99 11.45
N GLU A 31 5.58 4.18 11.16
CA GLU A 31 4.30 4.63 11.71
C GLU A 31 3.16 3.77 11.21
N VAL A 32 3.17 3.45 9.92
CA VAL A 32 2.16 2.58 9.33
C VAL A 32 2.21 1.19 9.95
N ALA A 33 3.42 0.65 10.12
CA ALA A 33 3.59 -0.67 10.73
C ALA A 33 3.00 -0.71 12.13
N SER A 34 3.26 0.31 12.91
CA SER A 34 2.73 0.39 14.28
C SER A 34 1.21 0.49 14.28
N GLU A 35 0.66 1.28 13.37
CA GLU A 35 -0.78 1.48 13.30
C GLU A 35 -1.53 0.23 12.87
N ILE A 36 -0.98 -0.48 11.90
CA ILE A 36 -1.62 -1.70 11.38
C ILE A 36 -1.31 -2.92 12.24
N GLY A 37 -0.17 -2.89 12.94
CA GLY A 37 0.23 -4.01 13.78
C GLY A 37 1.05 -5.06 13.07
N ILE A 38 1.89 -4.64 12.11
CA ILE A 38 2.79 -5.54 11.38
C ILE A 38 4.19 -4.96 11.42
N SER A 39 5.16 -5.70 10.88
CA SER A 39 6.54 -5.23 10.87
C SER A 39 6.75 -4.19 9.77
N GLN A 40 7.77 -3.35 9.94
CA GLN A 40 8.14 -2.37 8.93
C GLN A 40 8.55 -3.06 7.62
N ALA A 41 9.19 -4.22 7.73
CA ALA A 41 9.57 -4.98 6.55
C ALA A 41 8.34 -5.43 5.75
N GLN A 42 7.27 -5.83 6.45
CA GLN A 42 6.03 -6.20 5.78
C GLN A 42 5.38 -5.01 5.10
N VAL A 43 5.39 -3.85 5.76
CA VAL A 43 4.87 -2.61 5.16
C VAL A 43 5.62 -2.33 3.86
N SER A 44 6.95 -2.42 3.89
CA SER A 44 7.77 -2.17 2.72
C SER A 44 7.42 -3.13 1.57
N ARG A 45 7.26 -4.40 1.87
CA ARG A 45 6.90 -5.40 0.85
C ARG A 45 5.52 -5.14 0.26
N LEU A 46 4.55 -4.87 1.13
CA LEU A 46 3.19 -4.61 0.68
C LEU A 46 3.10 -3.33 -0.15
N GLU A 47 3.83 -2.31 0.28
CA GLU A 47 3.89 -1.05 -0.47
C GLU A 47 4.46 -1.25 -1.85
N LYS A 48 5.58 -1.96 -1.95
CA LYS A 48 6.21 -2.22 -3.24
C LYS A 48 5.33 -3.06 -4.15
N GLY A 49 4.68 -4.08 -3.57
CA GLY A 49 3.76 -4.92 -4.32
C GLY A 49 2.56 -4.14 -4.84
N ALA A 50 2.02 -3.26 -4.01
CA ALA A 50 0.89 -2.44 -4.41
C ALA A 50 1.26 -1.47 -5.53
N ILE A 51 2.42 -0.82 -5.41
CA ILE A 51 2.89 0.11 -6.43
C ILE A 51 3.12 -0.62 -7.76
N ARG A 52 3.67 -1.82 -7.69
CA ARG A 52 3.89 -2.63 -8.89
C ARG A 52 2.56 -2.94 -9.59
N LYS A 53 1.55 -3.30 -8.83
CA LYS A 53 0.23 -3.59 -9.40
C LYS A 53 -0.37 -2.37 -10.09
N ILE A 54 -0.18 -1.20 -9.50
CA ILE A 54 -0.70 0.04 -10.08
C ILE A 54 0.03 0.39 -11.37
N LYS A 55 1.34 0.16 -11.41
CA LYS A 55 2.14 0.49 -12.60
C LYS A 55 1.86 -0.43 -13.77
N GLU A 56 1.45 -1.65 -13.51
CA GLU A 56 1.12 -2.59 -14.57
C GLU A 56 -0.30 -2.40 -15.03
#